data_d5bebf755e1bc31335f6ce0176cbf3fb
#
_entry.id   d5bebf755e1bc31335f6ce0176cbf3fb
#
_cell.length_a   1.000
_cell.length_b   1.000
_cell.length_c   1.000
_cell.angle_alpha   90.00
_cell.angle_beta   90.00
_cell.angle_gamma   90.00
#
_symmetry.space_group_name_H-M   'P 1'
#
loop_
_entity.id
_entity.type
_entity.pdbx_description
1 polymer ?
#
loop_
_entity_poly.entity_id
_entity_poly.type
_entity_poly.pdbx_seq_one_letter_code
_entity_poly.pdbx_strand_id
1 'polypeptide(L)'
;AADVADGLDGAYEPLAHARAAALRGQILALMGEVSGDIEQILEAVTCLADVVEDLARDHSPLDWARMQAALGLALQILGEATAGERAFEQAVTCYERAGLVLADAPALALRAEASNGRALCLARSAELSGDLAVLDAAEAAFKIELAHRRAGVDPVSWALAQVNLARIYEARLDITGKDRGERASAALALQAALDVFAEEGLRSFTLIAIDAMERLRVRAVPRDGV
;
A
#
# COMPACT_ATOMS: atom_id res chain seq x y z
N ALA A 1 3.89 15.64 18.49
CA ALA A 1 4.93 15.11 17.57
C ALA A 1 5.91 16.23 17.17
N ALA A 2 5.42 17.39 16.72
CA ALA A 2 6.29 18.53 16.36
C ALA A 2 7.19 18.94 17.54
N ASP A 3 6.61 19.23 18.70
CA ASP A 3 7.37 19.63 19.90
C ASP A 3 8.42 18.61 20.34
N VAL A 4 8.18 17.31 20.09
CA VAL A 4 9.14 16.24 20.39
C VAL A 4 10.27 16.22 19.38
N ALA A 5 9.98 16.39 18.09
CA ALA A 5 11.00 16.43 17.05
C ALA A 5 11.92 17.65 17.21
N ASP A 6 11.36 18.82 17.54
CA ASP A 6 12.10 20.06 17.75
C ASP A 6 12.96 20.02 19.04
N GLY A 7 12.59 19.18 20.02
CA GLY A 7 13.34 19.00 21.26
C GLY A 7 14.46 17.95 21.18
N LEU A 8 14.55 17.17 20.11
CA LEU A 8 15.59 16.17 19.91
C LEU A 8 16.76 16.76 19.10
N ASP A 9 17.97 16.59 19.63
CA ASP A 9 19.18 16.97 18.88
C ASP A 9 19.52 15.88 17.87
N GLY A 10 19.25 16.15 16.59
CA GLY A 10 19.50 15.21 15.50
C GLY A 10 20.95 14.77 15.37
N ALA A 11 21.92 15.53 15.92
CA ALA A 11 23.32 15.16 15.94
C ALA A 11 23.64 14.08 16.99
N TYR A 12 22.95 14.10 18.14
CA TYR A 12 23.16 13.15 19.24
C TYR A 12 22.20 11.96 19.23
N GLU A 13 20.96 12.18 18.72
CA GLU A 13 19.90 11.17 18.69
C GLU A 13 19.25 11.04 17.31
N PRO A 14 20.01 10.76 16.24
CA PRO A 14 19.52 10.84 14.85
C PRO A 14 18.34 9.90 14.59
N LEU A 15 18.32 8.73 15.19
CA LEU A 15 17.24 7.77 15.00
C LEU A 15 15.95 8.18 15.73
N ALA A 16 16.06 8.73 16.95
CA ALA A 16 14.91 9.21 17.69
C ALA A 16 14.29 10.44 16.99
N HIS A 17 15.13 11.35 16.51
CA HIS A 17 14.71 12.48 15.69
C HIS A 17 14.02 12.05 14.41
N ALA A 18 14.60 11.11 13.65
CA ALA A 18 13.99 10.59 12.42
C ALA A 18 12.62 9.93 12.68
N ARG A 19 12.48 9.16 13.76
CA ARG A 19 11.21 8.55 14.15
C ARG A 19 10.15 9.59 14.52
N ALA A 20 10.52 10.63 15.26
CA ALA A 20 9.60 11.70 15.62
C ALA A 20 9.16 12.53 14.40
N ALA A 21 10.10 12.85 13.52
CA ALA A 21 9.82 13.56 12.26
C ALA A 21 8.93 12.74 11.33
N ALA A 22 9.17 11.42 11.22
CA ALA A 22 8.32 10.54 10.44
C ALA A 22 6.89 10.44 10.99
N LEU A 23 6.74 10.36 12.31
CA LEU A 23 5.41 10.39 12.94
C LEU A 23 4.70 11.72 12.69
N ARG A 24 5.43 12.85 12.75
CA ARG A 24 4.90 14.17 12.39
C ARG A 24 4.40 14.17 10.93
N GLY A 25 5.23 13.70 9.98
CA GLY A 25 4.87 13.65 8.57
C GLY A 25 3.63 12.77 8.31
N GLN A 26 3.54 11.61 8.95
CA GLN A 26 2.34 10.75 8.84
C GLN A 26 1.08 11.45 9.38
N ILE A 27 1.17 12.12 10.53
CA ILE A 27 0.04 12.86 11.09
C ILE A 27 -0.39 13.99 10.14
N LEU A 28 0.57 14.75 9.60
CA LEU A 28 0.28 15.83 8.64
C LEU A 28 -0.41 15.30 7.38
N ALA A 29 0.06 14.17 6.82
CA ALA A 29 -0.55 13.56 5.65
C ALA A 29 -2.01 13.15 5.91
N LEU A 30 -2.28 12.48 7.04
CA LEU A 30 -3.62 12.06 7.41
C LEU A 30 -4.54 13.25 7.74
N MET A 31 -4.02 14.29 8.39
CA MET A 31 -4.78 15.50 8.64
C MET A 31 -5.13 16.24 7.35
N GLY A 32 -4.17 16.36 6.42
CA GLY A 32 -4.39 16.94 5.10
C GLY A 32 -5.40 16.15 4.28
N GLU A 33 -5.38 14.81 4.35
CA GLU A 33 -6.39 13.95 3.72
C GLU A 33 -7.79 14.24 4.24
N VAL A 34 -7.96 14.29 5.57
CA VAL A 34 -9.28 14.54 6.20
C VAL A 34 -9.79 15.94 5.95
N SER A 35 -8.90 16.95 5.94
CA SER A 35 -9.26 18.36 5.71
C SER A 35 -9.35 18.75 4.24
N GLY A 36 -8.81 17.94 3.33
CA GLY A 36 -8.63 18.29 1.92
C GLY A 36 -7.52 19.34 1.68
N ASP A 37 -6.62 19.53 2.63
CA ASP A 37 -5.54 20.51 2.57
C ASP A 37 -4.30 19.92 1.86
N ILE A 38 -4.17 20.24 0.57
CA ILE A 38 -3.07 19.78 -0.27
C ILE A 38 -1.72 20.35 0.19
N GLU A 39 -1.67 21.57 0.71
CA GLU A 39 -0.42 22.16 1.18
C GLU A 39 0.12 21.40 2.39
N GLN A 40 -0.76 20.98 3.28
CA GLN A 40 -0.40 20.14 4.43
C GLN A 40 0.11 18.74 3.99
N ILE A 41 -0.50 18.15 2.95
CA ILE A 41 -0.02 16.88 2.37
C ILE A 41 1.37 17.06 1.75
N LEU A 42 1.61 18.16 1.05
CA LEU A 42 2.93 18.46 0.46
C LEU A 42 4.00 18.70 1.53
N GLU A 43 3.65 19.38 2.62
CA GLU A 43 4.55 19.52 3.79
C GLU A 43 4.91 18.16 4.37
N ALA A 44 3.94 17.25 4.48
CA ALA A 44 4.16 15.89 4.95
C ALA A 44 5.14 15.14 4.04
N VAL A 45 4.94 15.19 2.73
CA VAL A 45 5.83 14.55 1.74
C VAL A 45 7.25 15.08 1.85
N THR A 46 7.42 16.41 1.95
CA THR A 46 8.73 17.03 2.09
C THR A 46 9.42 16.58 3.38
N CYS A 47 8.74 16.67 4.51
CA CYS A 47 9.26 16.23 5.81
C CYS A 47 9.71 14.76 5.80
N LEU A 48 8.92 13.88 5.18
CA LEU A 48 9.26 12.46 5.10
C LEU A 48 10.39 12.16 4.12
N ALA A 49 10.48 12.92 3.02
CA ALA A 49 11.58 12.79 2.07
C ALA A 49 12.92 13.16 2.72
N ASP A 50 12.99 14.27 3.45
CA ASP A 50 14.17 14.70 4.19
C ASP A 50 14.62 13.62 5.20
N VAL A 51 13.67 13.05 5.95
CA VAL A 51 13.98 11.95 6.89
C VAL A 51 14.56 10.72 6.18
N VAL A 52 14.04 10.38 5.00
CA VAL A 52 14.52 9.23 4.23
C VAL A 52 15.94 9.46 3.69
N GLU A 53 16.28 10.71 3.32
CA GLU A 53 17.61 11.07 2.84
C GLU A 53 18.65 11.05 3.98
N ASP A 54 18.26 11.51 5.17
CA ASP A 54 19.16 11.60 6.33
C ASP A 54 19.41 10.24 6.98
N LEU A 55 18.50 9.28 6.82
CA LEU A 55 18.62 7.97 7.47
C LEU A 55 19.34 6.95 6.59
N ALA A 56 20.55 6.58 6.95
CA ALA A 56 21.29 5.55 6.23
C ALA A 56 20.63 4.16 6.40
N ARG A 57 20.28 3.54 5.28
CA ARG A 57 19.66 2.21 5.22
C ARG A 57 20.45 1.16 6.01
N ASP A 58 21.77 1.17 5.90
CA ASP A 58 22.64 0.14 6.48
C ASP A 58 22.75 0.24 8.00
N HIS A 59 22.48 1.42 8.59
CA HIS A 59 22.53 1.61 10.04
C HIS A 59 21.26 1.13 10.74
N SER A 60 20.10 1.34 10.12
CA SER A 60 18.82 0.94 10.69
C SER A 60 17.82 0.52 9.59
N PRO A 61 18.00 -0.68 9.00
CA PRO A 61 17.21 -1.11 7.86
C PRO A 61 15.69 -1.07 8.10
N LEU A 62 15.23 -1.51 9.26
CA LEU A 62 13.80 -1.53 9.58
C LEU A 62 13.19 -0.14 9.76
N ASP A 63 13.93 0.80 10.37
CA ASP A 63 13.47 2.17 10.49
C ASP A 63 13.48 2.85 9.12
N TRP A 64 14.51 2.63 8.32
CA TRP A 64 14.53 3.12 6.95
C TRP A 64 13.35 2.59 6.13
N ALA A 65 13.03 1.30 6.22
CA ALA A 65 11.87 0.72 5.54
C ALA A 65 10.54 1.32 6.04
N ARG A 66 10.45 1.62 7.34
CA ARG A 66 9.29 2.32 7.92
C ARG A 66 9.15 3.74 7.37
N MET A 67 10.25 4.49 7.24
CA MET A 67 10.25 5.82 6.64
C MET A 67 9.84 5.78 5.16
N GLN A 68 10.36 4.81 4.41
CA GLN A 68 9.96 4.59 3.02
C GLN A 68 8.45 4.30 2.91
N ALA A 69 7.90 3.44 3.76
CA ALA A 69 6.47 3.15 3.77
C ALA A 69 5.63 4.39 4.15
N ALA A 70 6.09 5.18 5.11
CA ALA A 70 5.44 6.42 5.51
C ALA A 70 5.42 7.46 4.38
N LEU A 71 6.55 7.63 3.68
CA LEU A 71 6.63 8.50 2.50
C LEU A 71 5.74 7.98 1.37
N GLY A 72 5.71 6.65 1.16
CA GLY A 72 4.80 6.02 0.21
C GLY A 72 3.33 6.33 0.51
N LEU A 73 2.92 6.28 1.78
CA LEU A 73 1.56 6.64 2.19
C LEU A 73 1.25 8.13 1.93
N ALA A 74 2.14 9.04 2.28
CA ALA A 74 1.92 10.47 2.04
C ALA A 74 1.82 10.79 0.54
N LEU A 75 2.65 10.16 -0.30
CA LEU A 75 2.59 10.27 -1.76
C LEU A 75 1.31 9.65 -2.34
N GLN A 76 0.84 8.53 -1.77
CA GLN A 76 -0.45 7.93 -2.14
C GLN A 76 -1.61 8.89 -1.85
N ILE A 77 -1.65 9.48 -0.65
CA ILE A 77 -2.64 10.48 -0.26
C ILE A 77 -2.59 11.69 -1.22
N LEU A 78 -1.39 12.17 -1.56
CA LEU A 78 -1.21 13.24 -2.53
C LEU A 78 -1.75 12.85 -3.91
N GLY A 79 -1.49 11.62 -4.37
CA GLY A 79 -2.01 11.09 -5.63
C GLY A 79 -3.53 11.05 -5.66
N GLU A 80 -4.18 10.62 -4.58
CA GLU A 80 -5.65 10.62 -4.47
C GLU A 80 -6.21 12.05 -4.46
N ALA A 81 -5.61 12.97 -3.71
CA ALA A 81 -6.08 14.35 -3.60
C ALA A 81 -5.94 15.14 -4.90
N THR A 82 -4.94 14.84 -5.72
CA THR A 82 -4.61 15.59 -6.95
C THR A 82 -4.93 14.83 -8.23
N ALA A 83 -5.38 13.60 -8.17
CA ALA A 83 -5.42 12.64 -9.29
C ALA A 83 -4.08 12.60 -10.05
N GLY A 84 -2.97 12.63 -9.28
CA GLY A 84 -1.61 12.76 -9.77
C GLY A 84 -0.94 11.43 -10.02
N GLU A 85 -0.84 10.97 -11.28
CA GLU A 85 -0.19 9.71 -11.65
C GLU A 85 1.25 9.63 -11.13
N ARG A 86 2.03 10.71 -11.26
CA ARG A 86 3.41 10.78 -10.78
C ARG A 86 3.56 10.53 -9.27
N ALA A 87 2.59 10.98 -8.47
CA ALA A 87 2.61 10.74 -7.02
C ALA A 87 2.43 9.26 -6.71
N PHE A 88 1.56 8.56 -7.44
CA PHE A 88 1.40 7.11 -7.31
C PHE A 88 2.65 6.34 -7.75
N GLU A 89 3.32 6.73 -8.83
CA GLU A 89 4.59 6.11 -9.27
C GLU A 89 5.69 6.26 -8.22
N GLN A 90 5.80 7.44 -7.62
CA GLN A 90 6.75 7.68 -6.54
C GLN A 90 6.39 6.88 -5.29
N ALA A 91 5.10 6.76 -4.95
CA ALA A 91 4.64 5.93 -3.85
C ALA A 91 4.98 4.46 -4.07
N VAL A 92 4.74 3.92 -5.28
CA VAL A 92 5.15 2.55 -5.66
C VAL A 92 6.63 2.34 -5.41
N THR A 93 7.48 3.27 -5.86
CA THR A 93 8.94 3.21 -5.66
C THR A 93 9.31 3.15 -4.18
N CYS A 94 8.66 3.94 -3.33
CA CYS A 94 8.88 3.93 -1.89
C CYS A 94 8.47 2.59 -1.26
N TYR A 95 7.31 2.08 -1.61
CA TYR A 95 6.83 0.78 -1.11
C TYR A 95 7.71 -0.39 -1.58
N GLU A 96 8.21 -0.37 -2.81
CA GLU A 96 9.15 -1.37 -3.32
C GLU A 96 10.47 -1.36 -2.56
N ARG A 97 11.02 -0.17 -2.31
CA ARG A 97 12.22 -0.01 -1.49
C ARG A 97 12.03 -0.54 -0.07
N ALA A 98 10.89 -0.23 0.56
CA ALA A 98 10.53 -0.81 1.85
C ALA A 98 10.45 -2.35 1.77
N GLY A 99 9.80 -2.87 0.74
CA GLY A 99 9.62 -4.30 0.50
C GLY A 99 10.94 -5.09 0.41
N LEU A 100 11.97 -4.49 -0.19
CA LEU A 100 13.32 -5.12 -0.28
C LEU A 100 13.93 -5.40 1.11
N VAL A 101 13.68 -4.54 2.08
CA VAL A 101 14.18 -4.72 3.46
C VAL A 101 13.25 -5.64 4.25
N LEU A 102 11.94 -5.56 3.99
CA LEU A 102 10.92 -6.26 4.77
C LEU A 102 10.72 -7.72 4.36
N ALA A 103 11.31 -8.15 3.24
CA ALA A 103 11.12 -9.50 2.70
C ALA A 103 11.38 -10.59 3.73
N ASP A 104 12.50 -10.47 4.46
CA ASP A 104 12.95 -11.45 5.46
C ASP A 104 12.82 -10.94 6.91
N ALA A 105 12.22 -9.76 7.11
CA ALA A 105 12.10 -9.14 8.41
C ALA A 105 10.87 -9.64 9.18
N PRO A 106 10.93 -9.81 10.51
CA PRO A 106 9.80 -10.20 11.34
C PRO A 106 8.86 -9.02 11.61
N ALA A 107 8.47 -8.28 10.56
CA ALA A 107 7.67 -7.04 10.61
C ALA A 107 6.42 -7.19 9.75
N LEU A 108 5.57 -8.18 10.08
CA LEU A 108 4.40 -8.55 9.29
C LEU A 108 3.47 -7.37 8.96
N ALA A 109 3.13 -6.55 9.96
CA ALA A 109 2.21 -5.43 9.77
C ALA A 109 2.76 -4.40 8.77
N LEU A 110 4.03 -4.00 8.91
CA LEU A 110 4.68 -3.06 8.02
C LEU A 110 4.84 -3.62 6.60
N ARG A 111 5.16 -4.91 6.49
CA ARG A 111 5.22 -5.62 5.20
C ARG A 111 3.86 -5.66 4.50
N ALA A 112 2.79 -5.92 5.26
CA ALA A 112 1.43 -5.90 4.77
C ALA A 112 1.01 -4.50 4.27
N GLU A 113 1.33 -3.47 5.04
CA GLU A 113 1.09 -2.07 4.69
C GLU A 113 1.79 -1.70 3.38
N ALA A 114 3.10 -1.95 3.26
CA ALA A 114 3.87 -1.64 2.06
C ALA A 114 3.37 -2.42 0.82
N SER A 115 3.05 -3.70 0.96
CA SER A 115 2.53 -4.52 -0.15
C SER A 115 1.13 -4.06 -0.58
N ASN A 116 0.25 -3.75 0.36
CA ASN A 116 -1.09 -3.24 0.07
C ASN A 116 -1.06 -1.84 -0.56
N GLY A 117 -0.25 -0.93 -0.01
CA GLY A 117 -0.07 0.42 -0.56
C GLY A 117 0.46 0.38 -2.00
N ARG A 118 1.47 -0.47 -2.25
CA ARG A 118 1.98 -0.70 -3.61
C ARG A 118 0.87 -1.15 -4.57
N ALA A 119 0.07 -2.15 -4.20
CA ALA A 119 -1.01 -2.66 -5.04
C ALA A 119 -2.07 -1.60 -5.33
N LEU A 120 -2.43 -0.81 -4.33
CA LEU A 120 -3.38 0.29 -4.48
C LEU A 120 -2.85 1.34 -5.46
N CYS A 121 -1.61 1.79 -5.28
CA CYS A 121 -1.00 2.80 -6.15
C CYS A 121 -0.89 2.33 -7.60
N LEU A 122 -0.51 1.06 -7.84
CA LEU A 122 -0.47 0.47 -9.18
C LEU A 122 -1.86 0.42 -9.82
N ALA A 123 -2.90 0.01 -9.07
CA ALA A 123 -4.26 0.00 -9.56
C ALA A 123 -4.75 1.42 -9.93
N ARG A 124 -4.50 2.41 -9.04
CA ARG A 124 -4.90 3.81 -9.26
C ARG A 124 -4.14 4.47 -10.41
N SER A 125 -2.84 4.24 -10.53
CA SER A 125 -2.05 4.71 -11.68
C SER A 125 -2.58 4.15 -13.00
N ALA A 126 -2.88 2.85 -13.04
CA ALA A 126 -3.46 2.24 -14.24
C ALA A 126 -4.87 2.75 -14.56
N GLU A 127 -5.71 3.02 -13.54
CA GLU A 127 -7.04 3.62 -13.74
C GLU A 127 -6.96 5.04 -14.33
N LEU A 128 -5.97 5.83 -13.92
CA LEU A 128 -5.77 7.20 -14.42
C LEU A 128 -5.19 7.22 -15.83
N SER A 129 -4.18 6.39 -16.12
CA SER A 129 -3.52 6.33 -17.42
C SER A 129 -4.29 5.49 -18.45
N GLY A 130 -5.13 4.57 -18.01
CA GLY A 130 -5.73 3.53 -18.85
C GLY A 130 -4.72 2.50 -19.34
N ASP A 131 -3.50 2.48 -18.79
CA ASP A 131 -2.42 1.57 -19.21
C ASP A 131 -2.54 0.21 -18.54
N LEU A 132 -2.99 -0.77 -19.31
CA LEU A 132 -3.10 -2.15 -18.87
C LEU A 132 -1.73 -2.83 -18.64
N ALA A 133 -0.66 -2.33 -19.23
CA ALA A 133 0.67 -2.90 -19.04
C ALA A 133 1.15 -2.76 -17.59
N VAL A 134 0.74 -1.70 -16.90
CA VAL A 134 1.00 -1.51 -15.47
C VAL A 134 0.34 -2.62 -14.64
N LEU A 135 -0.91 -2.97 -14.96
CA LEU A 135 -1.63 -4.07 -14.28
C LEU A 135 -1.04 -5.44 -14.62
N ASP A 136 -0.60 -5.65 -15.85
CA ASP A 136 0.03 -6.90 -16.27
C ASP A 136 1.35 -7.12 -15.51
N ALA A 137 2.16 -6.07 -15.37
CA ALA A 137 3.40 -6.10 -14.58
C ALA A 137 3.11 -6.33 -13.09
N ALA A 138 2.10 -5.66 -12.53
CA ALA A 138 1.68 -5.85 -11.15
C ALA A 138 1.18 -7.26 -10.88
N GLU A 139 0.34 -7.81 -11.75
CA GLU A 139 -0.15 -9.19 -11.67
C GLU A 139 1.00 -10.19 -11.68
N ALA A 140 1.95 -10.03 -12.61
CA ALA A 140 3.13 -10.88 -12.69
C ALA A 140 3.96 -10.83 -11.40
N ALA A 141 4.18 -9.63 -10.84
CA ALA A 141 4.92 -9.45 -9.61
C ALA A 141 4.23 -10.12 -8.40
N PHE A 142 2.91 -9.96 -8.25
CA PHE A 142 2.16 -10.62 -7.18
C PHE A 142 2.10 -12.14 -7.35
N LYS A 143 2.02 -12.66 -8.57
CA LYS A 143 2.10 -14.11 -8.83
C LYS A 143 3.46 -14.69 -8.46
N ILE A 144 4.55 -13.97 -8.73
CA ILE A 144 5.90 -14.35 -8.31
C ILE A 144 5.98 -14.34 -6.77
N GLU A 145 5.47 -13.31 -6.12
CA GLU A 145 5.42 -13.23 -4.65
C GLU A 145 4.65 -14.42 -4.06
N LEU A 146 3.48 -14.75 -4.61
CA LEU A 146 2.68 -15.90 -4.20
C LEU A 146 3.39 -17.25 -4.41
N ALA A 147 4.17 -17.40 -5.48
CA ALA A 147 4.94 -18.62 -5.74
C ALA A 147 6.06 -18.83 -4.70
N HIS A 148 6.66 -17.74 -4.19
CA HIS A 148 7.69 -17.80 -3.16
C HIS A 148 7.11 -17.93 -1.74
N ARG A 149 5.93 -17.36 -1.49
CA ARG A 149 5.22 -17.43 -0.19
C ARG A 149 4.26 -18.60 -0.20
N ARG A 150 4.67 -19.69 0.40
CA ARG A 150 3.80 -20.86 0.53
C ARG A 150 2.78 -20.63 1.64
N ALA A 151 1.50 -20.90 1.39
CA ALA A 151 0.43 -20.82 2.38
C ALA A 151 0.74 -21.57 3.69
N GLY A 152 1.49 -22.67 3.64
CA GLY A 152 1.87 -23.44 4.82
C GLY A 152 3.06 -22.91 5.63
N VAL A 153 3.77 -21.88 5.12
CA VAL A 153 4.96 -21.32 5.79
C VAL A 153 4.71 -19.92 6.32
N ASP A 154 4.06 -19.08 5.52
CA ASP A 154 3.68 -17.71 5.88
C ASP A 154 2.24 -17.46 5.36
N PRO A 155 1.23 -18.05 6.02
CA PRO A 155 -0.15 -18.03 5.53
C PRO A 155 -0.71 -16.61 5.43
N VAL A 156 -0.38 -15.75 6.40
CA VAL A 156 -0.90 -14.38 6.44
C VAL A 156 -0.37 -13.52 5.30
N SER A 157 0.94 -13.57 5.04
CA SER A 157 1.52 -12.83 3.91
C SER A 157 1.05 -13.37 2.56
N TRP A 158 0.84 -14.67 2.46
CA TRP A 158 0.24 -15.29 1.27
C TRP A 158 -1.19 -14.78 1.05
N ALA A 159 -2.02 -14.75 2.10
CA ALA A 159 -3.40 -14.26 2.04
C ALA A 159 -3.47 -12.76 1.67
N LEU A 160 -2.57 -11.94 2.21
CA LEU A 160 -2.46 -10.52 1.85
C LEU A 160 -2.10 -10.33 0.36
N ALA A 161 -1.19 -11.14 -0.17
CA ALA A 161 -0.87 -11.11 -1.60
C ALA A 161 -2.07 -11.54 -2.48
N GLN A 162 -2.92 -12.44 -2.02
CA GLN A 162 -4.17 -12.79 -2.70
C GLN A 162 -5.15 -11.61 -2.73
N VAL A 163 -5.32 -10.88 -1.63
CA VAL A 163 -6.16 -9.66 -1.61
C VAL A 163 -5.64 -8.62 -2.59
N ASN A 164 -4.32 -8.41 -2.63
CA ASN A 164 -3.70 -7.45 -3.55
C ASN A 164 -3.86 -7.87 -5.01
N LEU A 165 -3.74 -9.17 -5.31
CA LEU A 165 -4.00 -9.70 -6.65
C LEU A 165 -5.46 -9.51 -7.06
N ALA A 166 -6.41 -9.72 -6.14
CA ALA A 166 -7.82 -9.46 -6.40
C ALA A 166 -8.07 -8.00 -6.78
N ARG A 167 -7.40 -7.04 -6.12
CA ARG A 167 -7.47 -5.60 -6.45
C ARG A 167 -6.99 -5.31 -7.88
N ILE A 168 -5.93 -5.97 -8.33
CA ILE A 168 -5.46 -5.83 -9.72
C ILE A 168 -6.51 -6.32 -10.72
N TYR A 169 -7.18 -7.42 -10.42
CA TYR A 169 -8.29 -7.91 -11.26
C TYR A 169 -9.49 -6.96 -11.24
N GLU A 170 -9.83 -6.36 -10.08
CA GLU A 170 -10.88 -5.34 -9.99
C GLU A 170 -10.56 -4.12 -10.87
N ALA A 171 -9.35 -3.58 -10.78
CA ALA A 171 -8.91 -2.45 -11.59
C ALA A 171 -8.96 -2.77 -13.10
N ARG A 172 -8.59 -3.98 -13.50
CA ARG A 172 -8.68 -4.41 -14.90
C ARG A 172 -10.13 -4.45 -15.39
N LEU A 173 -11.07 -4.92 -14.55
CA LEU A 173 -12.51 -4.87 -14.87
C LEU A 173 -13.00 -3.42 -15.05
N ASP A 174 -12.56 -2.51 -14.18
CA ASP A 174 -12.96 -1.11 -14.24
C ASP A 174 -12.45 -0.41 -15.51
N ILE A 175 -11.19 -0.64 -15.87
CA ILE A 175 -10.58 -0.04 -17.07
C ILE A 175 -11.19 -0.62 -18.36
N THR A 176 -11.32 -1.95 -18.43
CA THR A 176 -11.74 -2.60 -19.67
C THR A 176 -13.26 -2.63 -19.86
N GLY A 177 -14.03 -2.56 -18.79
CA GLY A 177 -15.48 -2.77 -18.79
C GLY A 177 -15.87 -4.19 -19.21
N LYS A 178 -14.92 -5.13 -19.33
CA LYS A 178 -15.12 -6.49 -19.81
C LYS A 178 -14.57 -7.49 -18.80
N ASP A 179 -15.36 -8.52 -18.53
CA ASP A 179 -14.96 -9.65 -17.69
C ASP A 179 -14.47 -10.80 -18.59
N ARG A 180 -13.20 -11.14 -18.52
CA ARG A 180 -12.59 -12.28 -19.22
C ARG A 180 -12.21 -13.40 -18.23
N GLY A 181 -12.80 -13.38 -17.03
CA GLY A 181 -12.50 -14.26 -15.93
C GLY A 181 -11.87 -13.56 -14.72
N GLU A 182 -11.65 -12.25 -14.82
CA GLU A 182 -11.05 -11.43 -13.74
C GLU A 182 -11.90 -11.49 -12.47
N ARG A 183 -13.23 -11.41 -12.61
CA ARG A 183 -14.16 -11.50 -11.49
C ARG A 183 -14.06 -12.83 -10.76
N ALA A 184 -14.03 -13.93 -11.51
CA ALA A 184 -13.87 -15.25 -10.92
C ALA A 184 -12.52 -15.41 -10.24
N SER A 185 -11.46 -14.91 -10.87
CA SER A 185 -10.10 -14.94 -10.32
C SER A 185 -10.00 -14.10 -9.02
N ALA A 186 -10.59 -12.89 -9.01
CA ALA A 186 -10.64 -12.06 -7.83
C ALA A 186 -11.43 -12.72 -6.68
N ALA A 187 -12.59 -13.30 -6.99
CA ALA A 187 -13.41 -13.98 -5.99
C ALA A 187 -12.70 -15.20 -5.38
N LEU A 188 -12.01 -15.99 -6.19
CA LEU A 188 -11.21 -17.13 -5.71
C LEU A 188 -10.05 -16.66 -4.81
N ALA A 189 -9.33 -15.60 -5.20
CA ALA A 189 -8.25 -15.06 -4.42
C ALA A 189 -8.74 -14.52 -3.07
N LEU A 190 -9.86 -13.78 -3.06
CA LEU A 190 -10.45 -13.25 -1.83
C LEU A 190 -10.99 -14.36 -0.91
N GLN A 191 -11.61 -15.41 -1.48
CA GLN A 191 -12.08 -16.54 -0.69
C GLN A 191 -10.90 -17.26 -0.01
N ALA A 192 -9.82 -17.52 -0.75
CA ALA A 192 -8.62 -18.13 -0.20
C ALA A 192 -7.97 -17.29 0.91
N ALA A 193 -7.99 -15.95 0.77
CA ALA A 193 -7.52 -15.06 1.82
C ALA A 193 -8.42 -15.07 3.05
N LEU A 194 -9.75 -15.08 2.86
CA LEU A 194 -10.72 -15.14 3.95
C LEU A 194 -10.56 -16.39 4.81
N ASP A 195 -10.34 -17.54 4.19
CA ASP A 195 -10.14 -18.81 4.90
C ASP A 195 -8.92 -18.71 5.83
N VAL A 196 -7.79 -18.18 5.34
CA VAL A 196 -6.58 -17.97 6.14
C VAL A 196 -6.81 -16.95 7.25
N PHE A 197 -7.41 -15.79 6.95
CA PHE A 197 -7.63 -14.76 7.97
C PHE A 197 -8.58 -15.22 9.07
N ALA A 198 -9.55 -16.08 8.74
CA ALA A 198 -10.45 -16.69 9.72
C ALA A 198 -9.71 -17.69 10.61
N GLU A 199 -8.87 -18.57 10.03
CA GLU A 199 -8.04 -19.52 10.76
C GLU A 199 -7.06 -18.84 11.71
N GLU A 200 -6.43 -17.74 11.27
CA GLU A 200 -5.46 -16.96 12.04
C GLU A 200 -6.12 -15.92 13.00
N GLY A 201 -7.45 -15.80 12.98
CA GLY A 201 -8.20 -14.88 13.84
C GLY A 201 -7.99 -13.38 13.52
N LEU A 202 -7.62 -13.03 12.29
CA LEU A 202 -7.24 -11.69 11.84
C LEU A 202 -8.45 -10.87 11.39
N ARG A 203 -9.28 -10.44 12.33
CA ARG A 203 -10.56 -9.75 12.06
C ARG A 203 -10.46 -8.54 11.13
N SER A 204 -9.44 -7.70 11.30
CA SER A 204 -9.27 -6.50 10.45
C SER A 204 -9.04 -6.86 8.99
N PHE A 205 -8.22 -7.85 8.69
CA PHE A 205 -7.97 -8.32 7.33
C PHE A 205 -9.18 -9.07 6.76
N THR A 206 -9.91 -9.81 7.61
CA THR A 206 -11.19 -10.43 7.22
C THR A 206 -12.19 -9.38 6.73
N LEU A 207 -12.34 -8.26 7.43
CA LEU A 207 -13.25 -7.18 7.02
C LEU A 207 -12.82 -6.55 5.68
N ILE A 208 -11.54 -6.34 5.45
CA ILE A 208 -11.01 -5.84 4.17
C ILE A 208 -11.37 -6.78 3.01
N ALA A 209 -11.19 -8.09 3.20
CA ALA A 209 -11.50 -9.08 2.17
C ALA A 209 -13.02 -9.21 1.93
N ILE A 210 -13.85 -9.12 2.97
CA ILE A 210 -15.32 -9.09 2.85
C ILE A 210 -15.76 -7.87 2.04
N ASP A 211 -15.27 -6.68 2.37
CA ASP A 211 -15.59 -5.45 1.65
C ASP A 211 -15.23 -5.55 0.15
N ALA A 212 -14.06 -6.12 -0.16
CA ALA A 212 -13.67 -6.38 -1.54
C ALA A 212 -14.63 -7.36 -2.26
N MET A 213 -15.07 -8.42 -1.58
CA MET A 213 -16.07 -9.36 -2.13
C MET A 213 -17.42 -8.67 -2.39
N GLU A 214 -17.87 -7.80 -1.49
CA GLU A 214 -19.12 -7.06 -1.70
C GLU A 214 -19.01 -6.09 -2.88
N ARG A 215 -17.88 -5.41 -3.07
CA ARG A 215 -17.65 -4.57 -4.26
C ARG A 215 -17.76 -5.38 -5.56
N LEU A 216 -17.17 -6.58 -5.60
CA LEU A 216 -17.27 -7.47 -6.76
C LEU A 216 -18.72 -7.90 -7.05
N ARG A 217 -19.54 -8.15 -6.01
CA ARG A 217 -20.96 -8.51 -6.14
C ARG A 217 -21.79 -7.36 -6.70
N VAL A 218 -21.63 -6.16 -6.16
CA VAL A 218 -22.36 -4.97 -6.62
C VAL A 218 -22.09 -4.68 -8.08
N ARG A 219 -20.85 -4.85 -8.53
CA ARG A 219 -20.45 -4.69 -9.93
C ARG A 219 -20.98 -5.79 -10.85
N ALA A 220 -21.41 -6.93 -10.31
CA ALA A 220 -21.99 -8.04 -11.07
C ALA A 220 -23.45 -7.80 -11.50
N VAL A 221 -24.16 -6.89 -10.82
CA VAL A 221 -25.52 -6.53 -11.19
C VAL A 221 -25.45 -5.61 -12.40
N PRO A 222 -25.96 -6.03 -13.59
CA PRO A 222 -26.09 -5.13 -14.73
C PRO A 222 -26.86 -3.90 -14.26
N ARG A 223 -26.32 -2.71 -14.50
CA ARG A 223 -27.16 -1.50 -14.46
C ARG A 223 -28.11 -1.62 -15.65
N ASP A 224 -29.22 -2.34 -15.45
CA ASP A 224 -30.30 -2.39 -16.41
C ASP A 224 -30.72 -0.95 -16.68
N GLY A 225 -30.65 -0.61 -17.97
CA GLY A 225 -30.72 0.75 -18.46
C GLY A 225 -31.99 1.48 -18.01
N VAL A 226 -31.81 2.74 -17.72
CA VAL A 226 -32.81 3.78 -17.90
C VAL A 226 -32.49 4.50 -19.20
#